data_748d8056f1227172ffbc035fc5640b5b
#
_entry.id   748d8056f1227172ffbc035fc5640b5b
#
_cell.length_a   1.000
_cell.length_b   1.000
_cell.length_c   1.000
_cell.angle_alpha   90.00
_cell.angle_beta   90.00
_cell.angle_gamma   90.00
#
_symmetry.space_group_name_H-M   'P 1'
#
loop_
_entity.id
_entity.type
_entity.pdbx_description
1 polymer ?
#
loop_
_entity_poly.entity_id
_entity_poly.type
_entity_poly.pdbx_seq_one_letter_code
_entity_poly.pdbx_strand_id
1 'polypeptide(L)'
;MSDIGGTWSGTHYFEAPALVQATSLADVQQAVRNGGKVRALGTRHSFHDLADTTGTLISVTGIDPDPQIDADRHTVMVGAGVSYGVLATWLQAHGWALHNMGSLPHISIGGAIATGTHGSGAGNSALSTAVKALDYVGADGELHTVTRGDADFEAHVVALGAYGITTRLTLDIQPTYDVRQDVYYGLRWNALLEHLDQIMTAAYSVSVFTLWDTDEVEQVWRKSRMGVDQDPPDQWWGATRNAVSNASLVGGDPAALTEQGGSPGPWLERLPHFRLENTPSNGDEIQTEYFVDRAHGPHALAALR
;
A
#
# COMPACT_ATOMS: atom_id res chain seq x y z
N MET A 1 -0.48 -26.24 21.02
CA MET A 1 -0.04 -25.42 19.87
C MET A 1 -0.67 -24.05 20.07
N SER A 2 0.10 -22.99 20.13
CA SER A 2 -0.45 -21.64 20.19
C SER A 2 -1.15 -21.38 18.86
N ASP A 3 -2.43 -21.04 18.88
CA ASP A 3 -3.15 -20.61 17.68
C ASP A 3 -2.60 -19.24 17.28
N ILE A 4 -1.70 -19.24 16.28
CA ILE A 4 -1.12 -18.01 15.74
C ILE A 4 -2.16 -17.25 14.91
N GLY A 5 -3.25 -17.91 14.51
CA GLY A 5 -4.30 -17.39 13.66
C GLY A 5 -3.93 -17.43 12.16
N GLY A 6 -4.70 -16.73 11.36
CA GLY A 6 -4.56 -16.68 9.90
C GLY A 6 -4.21 -15.32 9.34
N THR A 7 -4.16 -15.27 8.01
CA THR A 7 -4.15 -14.02 7.25
C THR A 7 -5.48 -13.29 7.42
N TRP A 8 -5.47 -11.97 7.23
CA TRP A 8 -6.67 -11.15 7.30
C TRP A 8 -7.79 -11.64 6.35
N SER A 9 -7.41 -12.11 5.17
CA SER A 9 -8.34 -12.68 4.19
C SER A 9 -8.90 -14.07 4.54
N GLY A 10 -8.38 -14.72 5.59
CA GLY A 10 -8.77 -16.09 5.94
C GLY A 10 -8.29 -17.16 4.94
N THR A 11 -7.50 -16.78 3.94
CA THR A 11 -7.03 -17.70 2.88
C THR A 11 -5.93 -18.64 3.35
N HIS A 12 -5.22 -18.29 4.44
CA HIS A 12 -4.17 -19.13 5.03
C HIS A 12 -4.18 -19.03 6.55
N TYR A 13 -3.98 -20.14 7.24
CA TYR A 13 -3.75 -20.24 8.68
C TYR A 13 -2.29 -20.61 8.91
N PHE A 14 -1.59 -19.85 9.77
CA PHE A 14 -0.16 -20.07 10.02
C PHE A 14 0.10 -21.41 10.72
N GLU A 15 0.98 -22.21 10.13
CA GLU A 15 1.39 -23.51 10.65
C GLU A 15 2.65 -23.42 11.53
N ALA A 16 3.25 -22.26 11.64
CA ALA A 16 4.44 -22.05 12.45
C ALA A 16 4.23 -22.53 13.89
N PRO A 17 5.15 -23.34 14.45
CA PRO A 17 5.04 -23.85 15.81
C PRO A 17 5.24 -22.79 16.89
N ALA A 18 5.83 -21.63 16.56
CA ALA A 18 6.14 -20.57 17.52
C ALA A 18 5.97 -19.17 16.92
N LEU A 19 5.54 -18.24 17.78
CA LEU A 19 5.47 -16.81 17.51
C LEU A 19 6.18 -16.03 18.62
N VAL A 20 7.15 -15.21 18.23
CA VAL A 20 7.79 -14.22 19.11
C VAL A 20 7.15 -12.85 18.83
N GLN A 21 6.53 -12.26 19.85
CA GLN A 21 6.09 -10.88 19.82
C GLN A 21 7.25 -10.00 20.29
N ALA A 22 8.06 -9.52 19.36
CA ALA A 22 9.19 -8.68 19.70
C ALA A 22 8.72 -7.29 20.13
N THR A 23 9.25 -6.80 21.24
CA THR A 23 9.03 -5.46 21.79
C THR A 23 10.28 -4.59 21.74
N SER A 24 11.40 -5.21 21.37
CA SER A 24 12.68 -4.52 21.21
C SER A 24 13.53 -5.16 20.12
N LEU A 25 14.55 -4.43 19.66
CA LEU A 25 15.55 -4.98 18.75
C LEU A 25 16.24 -6.22 19.35
N ALA A 26 16.52 -6.19 20.66
CA ALA A 26 17.16 -7.31 21.36
C ALA A 26 16.33 -8.60 21.31
N ASP A 27 14.99 -8.50 21.34
CA ASP A 27 14.11 -9.65 21.22
C ASP A 27 14.24 -10.29 19.83
N VAL A 28 14.30 -9.48 18.78
CA VAL A 28 14.49 -9.96 17.40
C VAL A 28 15.83 -10.66 17.25
N GLN A 29 16.92 -10.02 17.72
CA GLN A 29 18.26 -10.58 17.68
C GLN A 29 18.34 -11.91 18.44
N GLN A 30 17.75 -11.97 19.63
CA GLN A 30 17.71 -13.19 20.44
C GLN A 30 16.92 -14.30 19.76
N ALA A 31 15.76 -13.96 19.14
CA ALA A 31 14.94 -14.93 18.43
C ALA A 31 15.67 -15.53 17.21
N VAL A 32 16.42 -14.71 16.48
CA VAL A 32 17.25 -15.15 15.36
C VAL A 32 18.42 -16.03 15.86
N ARG A 33 19.14 -15.59 16.91
CA ARG A 33 20.28 -16.34 17.47
C ARG A 33 19.89 -17.67 18.11
N ASN A 34 18.64 -17.83 18.54
CA ASN A 34 18.13 -19.12 19.02
C ASN A 34 18.16 -20.21 17.94
N GLY A 35 18.35 -19.81 16.70
CA GLY A 35 18.55 -20.69 15.56
C GLY A 35 17.27 -21.22 14.95
N GLY A 36 17.43 -21.93 13.84
CA GLY A 36 16.30 -22.47 13.07
C GLY A 36 15.79 -21.51 11.99
N LYS A 37 14.66 -21.86 11.40
CA LYS A 37 14.01 -21.01 10.40
C LYS A 37 13.21 -19.92 11.09
N VAL A 38 13.40 -18.68 10.66
CA VAL A 38 12.64 -17.53 11.15
C VAL A 38 12.01 -16.78 9.97
N ARG A 39 10.87 -16.15 10.22
CA ARG A 39 10.19 -15.27 9.27
C ARG A 39 9.58 -14.08 9.99
N ALA A 40 9.62 -12.93 9.33
CA ALA A 40 8.92 -11.75 9.82
C ALA A 40 7.40 -11.90 9.64
N LEU A 41 6.64 -11.46 10.64
CA LEU A 41 5.18 -11.36 10.58
C LEU A 41 4.78 -9.90 10.83
N GLY A 42 4.13 -9.29 9.84
CA GLY A 42 3.53 -7.96 9.94
C GLY A 42 2.06 -8.03 10.39
N THR A 43 1.22 -7.17 9.81
CA THR A 43 -0.21 -7.06 10.12
C THR A 43 -1.07 -8.14 9.44
N ARG A 44 -0.46 -9.14 8.79
CA ARG A 44 -1.11 -10.33 8.20
C ARG A 44 -2.05 -10.05 7.02
N HIS A 45 -1.92 -8.89 6.37
CA HIS A 45 -2.71 -8.54 5.20
C HIS A 45 -2.11 -9.17 3.93
N SER A 46 -2.15 -10.51 3.85
CA SER A 46 -1.73 -11.26 2.66
C SER A 46 -2.75 -12.32 2.29
N PHE A 47 -2.70 -12.80 1.05
CA PHE A 47 -3.62 -13.79 0.50
C PHE A 47 -2.97 -15.18 0.34
N HIS A 48 -1.73 -15.34 0.80
CA HIS A 48 -0.93 -16.54 0.60
C HIS A 48 -0.05 -16.85 1.83
N ASP A 49 0.62 -17.98 1.78
CA ASP A 49 1.45 -18.57 2.84
C ASP A 49 2.90 -18.04 2.89
N LEU A 50 3.28 -17.08 2.05
CA LEU A 50 4.68 -16.62 1.92
C LEU A 50 5.31 -16.17 3.24
N ALA A 51 4.50 -15.65 4.17
CA ALA A 51 4.97 -15.24 5.49
C ALA A 51 5.09 -16.42 6.48
N ASP A 52 4.56 -17.61 6.15
CA ASP A 52 4.60 -18.76 7.05
C ASP A 52 5.96 -19.48 7.07
N THR A 53 6.17 -20.30 8.10
CA THR A 53 7.42 -21.04 8.27
C THR A 53 7.20 -22.29 9.12
N THR A 54 8.01 -23.31 8.89
CA THR A 54 8.11 -24.47 9.80
C THR A 54 8.94 -24.18 11.08
N GLY A 55 9.36 -22.94 11.29
CA GLY A 55 10.13 -22.46 12.41
C GLY A 55 9.39 -21.41 13.23
N THR A 56 10.02 -20.29 13.51
CA THR A 56 9.49 -19.23 14.37
C THR A 56 9.07 -18.02 13.54
N LEU A 57 7.85 -17.56 13.72
CA LEU A 57 7.41 -16.23 13.28
C LEU A 57 7.88 -15.17 14.27
N ILE A 58 8.35 -14.04 13.77
CA ILE A 58 8.77 -12.90 14.59
C ILE A 58 7.92 -11.69 14.18
N SER A 59 7.01 -11.29 15.05
CA SER A 59 6.24 -10.07 14.86
C SER A 59 7.02 -8.87 15.35
N VAL A 60 7.15 -7.85 14.50
CA VAL A 60 7.80 -6.57 14.81
C VAL A 60 6.80 -5.45 15.12
N THR A 61 5.51 -5.77 15.16
CA THR A 61 4.44 -4.78 15.40
C THR A 61 4.47 -4.17 16.79
N GLY A 62 5.13 -4.80 17.75
CA GLY A 62 5.31 -4.32 19.12
C GLY A 62 6.60 -3.52 19.35
N ILE A 63 7.48 -3.42 18.34
CA ILE A 63 8.70 -2.62 18.44
C ILE A 63 8.30 -1.16 18.29
N ASP A 64 8.63 -0.39 19.31
CA ASP A 64 8.29 1.02 19.36
C ASP A 64 9.02 1.81 18.29
N PRO A 65 8.25 2.59 17.66
CA PRO A 65 8.78 3.45 16.66
C PRO A 65 8.14 4.81 16.73
N ASP A 66 8.54 5.60 17.65
CA ASP A 66 8.26 7.02 17.49
C ASP A 66 8.88 7.49 16.19
N PRO A 67 8.09 7.88 15.17
CA PRO A 67 8.63 8.33 13.91
C PRO A 67 9.52 9.56 14.14
N GLN A 68 10.66 9.62 13.43
CA GLN A 68 11.60 10.73 13.54
C GLN A 68 11.78 11.40 12.18
N ILE A 69 11.40 12.68 12.06
CA ILE A 69 11.58 13.48 10.86
C ILE A 69 12.98 14.09 10.84
N ASP A 70 13.66 13.95 9.71
CA ASP A 70 14.77 14.80 9.29
C ASP A 70 14.22 15.76 8.21
N ALA A 71 13.89 16.98 8.63
CA ALA A 71 13.29 17.98 7.75
C ALA A 71 14.26 18.48 6.68
N ASP A 72 15.57 18.50 6.96
CA ASP A 72 16.58 18.94 6.01
C ASP A 72 16.78 17.92 4.87
N ARG A 73 16.61 16.64 5.18
CA ARG A 73 16.73 15.54 4.22
C ARG A 73 15.40 15.13 3.63
N HIS A 74 14.29 15.68 4.11
CA HIS A 74 12.94 15.27 3.75
C HIS A 74 12.74 13.76 3.93
N THR A 75 13.08 13.24 5.10
CA THR A 75 12.92 11.81 5.43
C THR A 75 12.25 11.61 6.78
N VAL A 76 11.61 10.46 6.94
CA VAL A 76 11.11 9.96 8.21
C VAL A 76 11.70 8.57 8.48
N MET A 77 12.21 8.37 9.68
CA MET A 77 12.60 7.06 10.19
C MET A 77 11.47 6.49 11.03
N VAL A 78 11.09 5.23 10.79
CA VAL A 78 9.92 4.59 11.41
C VAL A 78 10.14 3.09 11.57
N GLY A 79 9.54 2.48 12.60
CA GLY A 79 9.57 1.04 12.79
C GLY A 79 8.80 0.28 11.71
N ALA A 80 9.33 -0.87 11.29
CA ALA A 80 8.76 -1.67 10.22
C ALA A 80 7.35 -2.21 10.54
N GLY A 81 7.01 -2.35 11.83
CA GLY A 81 5.72 -2.84 12.29
C GLY A 81 4.60 -1.80 12.32
N VAL A 82 4.91 -0.51 12.17
CA VAL A 82 3.92 0.57 12.12
C VAL A 82 3.07 0.44 10.87
N SER A 83 1.75 0.71 10.99
CA SER A 83 0.90 0.75 9.80
C SER A 83 1.04 2.08 9.04
N TYR A 84 0.77 2.03 7.73
CA TYR A 84 0.77 3.23 6.89
C TYR A 84 -0.18 4.30 7.40
N GLY A 85 -1.37 3.90 7.89
CA GLY A 85 -2.35 4.85 8.42
C GLY A 85 -1.87 5.57 9.68
N VAL A 86 -1.22 4.87 10.60
CA VAL A 86 -0.63 5.47 11.81
C VAL A 86 0.47 6.46 11.43
N LEU A 87 1.39 6.06 10.55
CA LEU A 87 2.44 6.95 10.06
C LEU A 87 1.85 8.16 9.32
N ALA A 88 0.85 7.95 8.45
CA ALA A 88 0.23 9.02 7.68
C ALA A 88 -0.44 10.07 8.58
N THR A 89 -1.19 9.61 9.60
CA THR A 89 -1.81 10.50 10.59
C THR A 89 -0.76 11.32 11.34
N TRP A 90 0.32 10.67 11.74
CA TRP A 90 1.41 11.33 12.45
C TRP A 90 2.14 12.34 11.53
N LEU A 91 2.46 11.99 10.29
CA LEU A 91 3.08 12.88 9.30
C LEU A 91 2.21 14.10 9.01
N GLN A 92 0.90 13.91 8.81
CA GLN A 92 -0.05 15.00 8.57
C GLN A 92 -0.05 16.01 9.72
N ALA A 93 -0.05 15.53 10.95
CA ALA A 93 0.00 16.40 12.14
C ALA A 93 1.30 17.25 12.22
N HIS A 94 2.37 16.80 11.53
CA HIS A 94 3.65 17.49 11.47
C HIS A 94 3.90 18.24 10.14
N GLY A 95 2.87 18.36 9.28
CA GLY A 95 2.96 19.09 8.01
C GLY A 95 3.65 18.33 6.88
N TRP A 96 3.77 17.00 6.98
CA TRP A 96 4.42 16.14 6.01
C TRP A 96 3.49 15.11 5.40
N ALA A 97 3.91 14.53 4.28
CA ALA A 97 3.17 13.52 3.52
C ALA A 97 4.08 12.48 2.89
N LEU A 98 3.54 11.28 2.65
CA LEU A 98 4.11 10.31 1.71
C LEU A 98 3.74 10.67 0.27
N HIS A 99 4.48 10.11 -0.70
CA HIS A 99 4.14 10.31 -2.12
C HIS A 99 2.87 9.55 -2.52
N ASN A 100 2.61 8.39 -1.96
CA ASN A 100 1.44 7.57 -2.27
C ASN A 100 1.08 6.66 -1.09
N MET A 101 -0.07 6.00 -1.19
CA MET A 101 -0.55 4.99 -0.24
C MET A 101 -1.23 3.85 -0.98
N GLY A 102 -1.18 2.64 -0.41
CA GLY A 102 -2.01 1.52 -0.84
C GLY A 102 -3.49 1.76 -0.53
N SER A 103 -4.35 0.90 -1.05
CA SER A 103 -5.81 0.97 -0.83
C SER A 103 -6.18 0.84 0.65
N LEU A 104 -5.44 0.01 1.40
CA LEU A 104 -5.65 -0.28 2.83
C LEU A 104 -4.58 0.42 3.67
N PRO A 105 -4.93 1.40 4.50
CA PRO A 105 -3.96 2.07 5.38
C PRO A 105 -3.54 1.21 6.58
N HIS A 106 -4.17 0.07 6.82
CA HIS A 106 -3.95 -0.82 7.97
C HIS A 106 -2.69 -1.68 7.85
N ILE A 107 -2.10 -1.78 6.66
CA ILE A 107 -0.93 -2.64 6.38
C ILE A 107 0.33 -2.07 7.02
N SER A 108 1.17 -2.95 7.60
CA SER A 108 2.47 -2.57 8.14
C SER A 108 3.44 -2.12 7.03
N ILE A 109 4.25 -1.11 7.34
CA ILE A 109 5.21 -0.53 6.41
C ILE A 109 6.19 -1.59 5.92
N GLY A 110 6.81 -2.35 6.84
CA GLY A 110 7.77 -3.39 6.48
C GLY A 110 7.17 -4.48 5.61
N GLY A 111 5.92 -4.90 5.89
CA GLY A 111 5.22 -5.90 5.08
C GLY A 111 4.93 -5.40 3.68
N ALA A 112 4.39 -4.19 3.55
CA ALA A 112 4.06 -3.58 2.27
C ALA A 112 5.32 -3.34 1.39
N ILE A 113 6.40 -2.84 2.00
CA ILE A 113 7.66 -2.62 1.29
C ILE A 113 8.24 -3.94 0.78
N ALA A 114 8.30 -4.96 1.65
CA ALA A 114 8.90 -6.26 1.32
C ALA A 114 8.17 -6.99 0.17
N THR A 115 6.90 -6.68 -0.08
CA THR A 115 6.06 -7.33 -1.12
C THR A 115 5.79 -6.44 -2.33
N GLY A 116 6.40 -5.25 -2.41
CA GLY A 116 6.23 -4.34 -3.54
C GLY A 116 4.85 -3.69 -3.63
N THR A 117 4.12 -3.59 -2.52
CA THR A 117 2.81 -2.93 -2.48
C THR A 117 2.87 -1.53 -3.10
N HIS A 118 1.84 -1.18 -3.85
CA HIS A 118 1.71 0.11 -4.53
C HIS A 118 0.33 0.74 -4.31
N GLY A 119 0.22 2.01 -4.63
CA GLY A 119 -1.05 2.70 -4.82
C GLY A 119 -1.36 2.85 -6.31
N SER A 120 -2.32 3.69 -6.65
CA SER A 120 -2.65 4.02 -8.04
C SER A 120 -1.98 5.30 -8.51
N GLY A 121 -1.95 5.48 -9.85
CA GLY A 121 -1.39 6.66 -10.50
C GLY A 121 -0.23 6.33 -11.44
N ALA A 122 -0.38 6.68 -12.72
CA ALA A 122 0.60 6.38 -13.75
C ALA A 122 1.98 7.03 -13.52
N GLY A 123 2.02 8.12 -12.76
CA GLY A 123 3.25 8.80 -12.35
C GLY A 123 3.77 8.37 -10.98
N ASN A 124 3.05 7.50 -10.27
CA ASN A 124 3.41 7.03 -8.94
C ASN A 124 4.04 5.64 -9.03
N SER A 125 5.20 5.50 -8.43
CA SER A 125 5.87 4.20 -8.31
C SER A 125 5.34 3.41 -7.10
N ALA A 126 5.83 2.17 -6.94
CA ALA A 126 5.56 1.36 -5.76
C ALA A 126 5.98 2.08 -4.46
N LEU A 127 5.36 1.72 -3.34
CA LEU A 127 5.68 2.34 -2.04
C LEU A 127 7.14 2.11 -1.64
N SER A 128 7.72 1.02 -2.11
CA SER A 128 9.13 0.66 -1.90
C SER A 128 10.13 1.67 -2.48
N THR A 129 9.75 2.45 -3.50
CA THR A 129 10.63 3.46 -4.07
C THR A 129 10.89 4.64 -3.15
N ALA A 130 10.06 4.85 -2.12
CA ALA A 130 10.29 5.85 -1.08
C ALA A 130 11.36 5.44 -0.07
N VAL A 131 11.80 4.17 -0.04
CA VAL A 131 12.80 3.71 0.92
C VAL A 131 14.14 4.36 0.65
N LYS A 132 14.71 5.01 1.67
CA LYS A 132 16.03 5.63 1.69
C LYS A 132 17.06 4.73 2.34
N ALA A 133 16.66 4.07 3.42
CA ALA A 133 17.45 3.10 4.15
C ALA A 133 16.55 2.09 4.86
N LEU A 134 17.08 0.93 5.16
CA LEU A 134 16.42 -0.06 6.01
C LEU A 134 17.42 -0.72 6.97
N ASP A 135 16.95 -0.97 8.19
CA ASP A 135 17.67 -1.72 9.21
C ASP A 135 17.02 -3.11 9.33
N TYR A 136 17.81 -4.16 9.31
CA TYR A 136 17.31 -5.53 9.47
C TYR A 136 18.27 -6.38 10.33
N VAL A 137 17.74 -7.38 11.01
CA VAL A 137 18.52 -8.38 11.71
C VAL A 137 18.75 -9.54 10.75
N GLY A 138 20.02 -9.75 10.39
CA GLY A 138 20.46 -10.82 9.48
C GLY A 138 20.47 -12.20 10.15
N ALA A 139 20.78 -13.24 9.38
CA ALA A 139 20.87 -14.62 9.87
C ALA A 139 21.94 -14.84 10.94
N ASP A 140 22.91 -13.94 11.03
CA ASP A 140 23.95 -13.88 12.09
C ASP A 140 23.45 -13.32 13.41
N GLY A 141 22.20 -12.80 13.45
CA GLY A 141 21.61 -12.13 14.61
C GLY A 141 22.14 -10.72 14.84
N GLU A 142 22.90 -10.17 13.88
CA GLU A 142 23.41 -8.79 13.97
C GLU A 142 22.49 -7.82 13.22
N LEU A 143 22.55 -6.56 13.63
CA LEU A 143 21.84 -5.47 12.96
C LEU A 143 22.67 -5.00 11.77
N HIS A 144 22.04 -5.02 10.60
CA HIS A 144 22.60 -4.49 9.36
C HIS A 144 21.79 -3.29 8.89
N THR A 145 22.46 -2.36 8.23
CA THR A 145 21.83 -1.20 7.58
C THR A 145 22.23 -1.19 6.11
N VAL A 146 21.28 -1.03 5.22
CA VAL A 146 21.53 -0.75 3.80
C VAL A 146 20.86 0.57 3.42
N THR A 147 21.53 1.35 2.58
CA THR A 147 21.14 2.70 2.21
C THR A 147 21.06 2.83 0.68
N ARG A 148 20.15 3.64 0.18
CA ARG A 148 20.01 3.91 -1.25
C ARG A 148 21.36 4.38 -1.84
N GLY A 149 21.85 3.65 -2.83
CA GLY A 149 23.18 3.82 -3.42
C GLY A 149 24.16 2.69 -3.10
N ASP A 150 23.88 1.86 -2.11
CA ASP A 150 24.63 0.62 -1.89
C ASP A 150 24.35 -0.39 -3.01
N ALA A 151 25.32 -1.23 -3.34
CA ALA A 151 25.28 -2.11 -4.51
C ALA A 151 24.06 -3.04 -4.57
N ASP A 152 23.61 -3.54 -3.40
CA ASP A 152 22.53 -4.53 -3.29
C ASP A 152 21.25 -3.92 -2.65
N PHE A 153 21.16 -2.61 -2.57
CA PHE A 153 20.04 -1.93 -1.90
C PHE A 153 18.67 -2.37 -2.41
N GLU A 154 18.47 -2.38 -3.72
CA GLU A 154 17.18 -2.72 -4.32
C GLU A 154 16.76 -4.16 -4.03
N ALA A 155 17.73 -5.09 -3.96
CA ALA A 155 17.49 -6.48 -3.59
C ALA A 155 17.04 -6.63 -2.13
N HIS A 156 17.45 -5.73 -1.24
CA HIS A 156 17.03 -5.73 0.16
C HIS A 156 15.66 -5.10 0.37
N VAL A 157 15.22 -4.19 -0.50
CA VAL A 157 13.98 -3.44 -0.33
C VAL A 157 12.76 -4.34 -0.59
N VAL A 158 12.65 -4.95 -1.78
CA VAL A 158 11.55 -5.88 -2.11
C VAL A 158 12.05 -7.31 -2.00
N ALA A 159 12.38 -7.71 -0.77
CA ALA A 159 13.12 -8.93 -0.50
C ALA A 159 12.27 -10.12 -0.04
N LEU A 160 10.95 -9.94 0.17
CA LEU A 160 10.07 -10.97 0.72
C LEU A 160 10.60 -11.58 2.05
N GLY A 161 11.37 -10.80 2.81
CA GLY A 161 12.01 -11.24 4.05
C GLY A 161 13.20 -12.20 3.88
N ALA A 162 13.81 -12.27 2.69
CA ALA A 162 14.90 -13.23 2.41
C ALA A 162 16.21 -12.90 3.13
N TYR A 163 16.49 -11.63 3.41
CA TYR A 163 17.73 -11.20 4.05
C TYR A 163 17.67 -11.17 5.58
N GLY A 164 16.47 -11.20 6.14
CA GLY A 164 16.29 -11.15 7.59
C GLY A 164 15.00 -10.45 8.02
N ILE A 165 14.99 -10.00 9.26
CA ILE A 165 13.84 -9.35 9.88
C ILE A 165 14.06 -7.84 9.85
N THR A 166 13.35 -7.15 8.96
CA THR A 166 13.37 -5.68 8.90
C THR A 166 12.74 -5.10 10.15
N THR A 167 13.46 -4.23 10.84
CA THR A 167 13.04 -3.62 12.11
C THR A 167 12.71 -2.14 11.96
N ARG A 168 13.35 -1.44 11.03
CA ARG A 168 13.19 0.01 10.83
C ARG A 168 13.36 0.38 9.36
N LEU A 169 12.68 1.44 8.94
CA LEU A 169 12.81 2.00 7.59
C LEU A 169 12.97 3.53 7.67
N THR A 170 13.75 4.06 6.76
CA THR A 170 13.81 5.51 6.48
C THR A 170 13.14 5.74 5.12
N LEU A 171 12.11 6.57 5.09
CA LEU A 171 11.30 6.85 3.90
C LEU A 171 11.44 8.32 3.48
N ASP A 172 11.46 8.57 2.17
CA ASP A 172 11.32 9.91 1.63
C ASP A 172 9.91 10.46 1.94
N ILE A 173 9.84 11.72 2.35
CA ILE A 173 8.61 12.47 2.61
C ILE A 173 8.64 13.81 1.87
N GLN A 174 7.48 14.44 1.76
CA GLN A 174 7.31 15.76 1.15
C GLN A 174 6.38 16.62 2.02
N PRO A 175 6.34 17.95 1.83
CA PRO A 175 5.33 18.78 2.47
C PRO A 175 3.93 18.25 2.22
N THR A 176 3.04 18.38 3.22
CA THR A 176 1.65 17.96 3.09
C THR A 176 0.94 18.62 1.92
N TYR A 177 -0.08 17.95 1.39
CA TYR A 177 -0.87 18.40 0.24
C TYR A 177 -2.30 17.90 0.34
N ASP A 178 -3.19 18.62 -0.34
CA ASP A 178 -4.58 18.22 -0.47
C ASP A 178 -4.84 17.49 -1.79
N VAL A 179 -5.79 16.58 -1.74
CA VAL A 179 -6.29 15.81 -2.87
C VAL A 179 -7.82 15.91 -2.89
N ARG A 180 -8.41 15.97 -4.08
CA ARG A 180 -9.84 15.75 -4.28
C ARG A 180 -10.07 14.45 -5.02
N GLN A 181 -11.15 13.75 -4.72
CA GLN A 181 -11.53 12.51 -5.39
C GLN A 181 -12.87 12.68 -6.10
N ASP A 182 -12.87 12.49 -7.41
CA ASP A 182 -14.04 12.54 -8.26
C ASP A 182 -14.31 11.15 -8.85
N VAL A 183 -15.59 10.78 -8.96
CA VAL A 183 -16.03 9.50 -9.54
C VAL A 183 -16.79 9.76 -10.83
N TYR A 184 -16.47 9.00 -11.86
CA TYR A 184 -17.12 9.06 -13.16
C TYR A 184 -17.81 7.75 -13.49
N TYR A 185 -18.93 7.83 -14.21
CA TYR A 185 -19.72 6.72 -14.73
C TYR A 185 -19.92 6.86 -16.22
N GLY A 186 -20.16 5.73 -16.89
CA GLY A 186 -20.48 5.71 -18.31
C GLY A 186 -19.27 5.77 -19.25
N LEU A 187 -18.06 5.49 -18.73
CA LEU A 187 -16.89 5.35 -19.60
C LEU A 187 -17.01 4.03 -20.38
N ARG A 188 -17.12 4.14 -21.71
CA ARG A 188 -17.17 2.97 -22.57
C ARG A 188 -15.81 2.32 -22.77
N TRP A 189 -15.81 1.00 -22.91
CA TRP A 189 -14.59 0.23 -23.14
C TRP A 189 -13.80 0.66 -24.38
N ASN A 190 -14.49 1.00 -25.48
CA ASN A 190 -13.79 1.47 -26.67
C ASN A 190 -13.04 2.78 -26.42
N ALA A 191 -13.65 3.73 -25.71
CA ALA A 191 -13.00 4.99 -25.32
C ALA A 191 -11.84 4.75 -24.34
N LEU A 192 -12.02 3.85 -23.36
CA LEU A 192 -10.94 3.47 -22.44
C LEU A 192 -9.75 2.87 -23.19
N LEU A 193 -9.98 1.90 -24.08
CA LEU A 193 -8.89 1.23 -24.81
C LEU A 193 -8.19 2.17 -25.78
N GLU A 194 -8.92 3.05 -26.48
CA GLU A 194 -8.36 4.02 -27.42
C GLU A 194 -7.53 5.11 -26.71
N HIS A 195 -7.95 5.53 -25.50
CA HIS A 195 -7.38 6.65 -24.78
C HIS A 195 -6.78 6.28 -23.43
N LEU A 196 -6.44 4.99 -23.21
CA LEU A 196 -5.98 4.48 -21.92
C LEU A 196 -4.88 5.34 -21.31
N ASP A 197 -3.87 5.69 -22.09
CA ASP A 197 -2.74 6.46 -21.62
C ASP A 197 -3.13 7.87 -21.14
N GLN A 198 -3.95 8.58 -21.94
CA GLN A 198 -4.44 9.90 -21.61
C GLN A 198 -5.37 9.88 -20.37
N ILE A 199 -6.20 8.84 -20.25
CA ILE A 199 -7.09 8.65 -19.10
C ILE A 199 -6.26 8.40 -17.84
N MET A 200 -5.34 7.45 -17.88
CA MET A 200 -4.56 7.05 -16.71
C MET A 200 -3.55 8.11 -16.25
N THR A 201 -3.16 9.04 -17.13
CA THR A 201 -2.23 10.15 -16.81
C THR A 201 -2.91 11.49 -16.53
N ALA A 202 -4.23 11.55 -16.57
CA ALA A 202 -4.96 12.82 -16.47
C ALA A 202 -4.96 13.46 -15.08
N ALA A 203 -4.54 12.74 -14.05
CA ALA A 203 -4.45 13.23 -12.68
C ALA A 203 -3.40 12.46 -11.88
N TYR A 204 -3.19 12.87 -10.63
CA TYR A 204 -2.23 12.26 -9.72
C TYR A 204 -2.45 10.74 -9.58
N SER A 205 -3.71 10.32 -9.51
CA SER A 205 -4.09 8.91 -9.46
C SER A 205 -5.41 8.69 -10.20
N VAL A 206 -5.45 7.66 -11.03
CA VAL A 206 -6.66 7.20 -11.70
C VAL A 206 -6.79 5.70 -11.51
N SER A 207 -7.99 5.25 -11.14
CA SER A 207 -8.36 3.82 -11.04
C SER A 207 -9.62 3.56 -11.83
N VAL A 208 -9.65 2.44 -12.54
CA VAL A 208 -10.84 1.98 -13.30
C VAL A 208 -11.33 0.70 -12.66
N PHE A 209 -12.63 0.64 -12.36
CA PHE A 209 -13.29 -0.51 -11.75
C PHE A 209 -14.30 -1.10 -12.74
N THR A 210 -14.31 -2.41 -12.87
CA THR A 210 -15.18 -3.12 -13.81
C THR A 210 -15.53 -4.53 -13.32
N LEU A 211 -16.73 -4.97 -13.67
CA LEU A 211 -17.19 -6.36 -13.53
C LEU A 211 -17.02 -7.18 -14.82
N TRP A 212 -16.52 -6.56 -15.90
CA TRP A 212 -16.26 -7.18 -17.21
C TRP A 212 -17.52 -7.64 -17.99
N ASP A 213 -18.72 -7.31 -17.53
CA ASP A 213 -19.99 -7.86 -18.02
C ASP A 213 -20.81 -6.88 -18.88
N THR A 214 -20.38 -5.62 -18.99
CA THR A 214 -21.08 -4.56 -19.73
C THR A 214 -20.19 -3.86 -20.77
N ASP A 215 -20.78 -2.99 -21.61
CA ASP A 215 -20.05 -2.16 -22.57
C ASP A 215 -19.40 -0.92 -21.94
N GLU A 216 -19.62 -0.70 -20.66
CA GLU A 216 -19.07 0.39 -19.88
C GLU A 216 -18.31 -0.17 -18.68
N VAL A 217 -17.32 0.57 -18.17
CA VAL A 217 -16.70 0.27 -16.87
C VAL A 217 -17.62 0.77 -15.76
N GLU A 218 -17.55 0.13 -14.60
CA GLU A 218 -18.42 0.47 -13.47
C GLU A 218 -18.16 1.87 -12.96
N GLN A 219 -16.89 2.19 -12.71
CA GLN A 219 -16.48 3.48 -12.17
C GLN A 219 -15.07 3.83 -12.63
N VAL A 220 -14.81 5.14 -12.75
CA VAL A 220 -13.46 5.68 -12.80
C VAL A 220 -13.28 6.64 -11.63
N TRP A 221 -12.30 6.37 -10.79
CA TRP A 221 -11.92 7.26 -9.69
C TRP A 221 -10.73 8.09 -10.12
N ARG A 222 -10.92 9.41 -10.15
CA ARG A 222 -9.89 10.38 -10.45
C ARG A 222 -9.52 11.14 -9.18
N LYS A 223 -8.28 11.04 -8.74
CA LYS A 223 -7.73 11.75 -7.59
C LYS A 223 -6.78 12.82 -8.08
N SER A 224 -7.14 14.07 -7.87
CA SER A 224 -6.40 15.22 -8.36
C SER A 224 -5.72 15.93 -7.19
N ARG A 225 -4.41 16.16 -7.29
CA ARG A 225 -3.63 16.94 -6.32
C ARG A 225 -3.93 18.41 -6.51
N MET A 226 -4.37 19.08 -5.44
CA MET A 226 -4.74 20.49 -5.48
C MET A 226 -3.55 21.38 -5.82
N GLY A 227 -3.80 22.35 -6.71
CA GLY A 227 -2.78 23.29 -7.16
C GLY A 227 -1.73 22.72 -8.15
N VAL A 228 -1.83 21.43 -8.51
CA VAL A 228 -0.95 20.75 -9.46
C VAL A 228 -1.72 20.23 -10.64
N ASP A 229 -2.75 19.40 -10.39
CA ASP A 229 -3.57 18.81 -11.44
C ASP A 229 -4.64 19.78 -11.93
N GLN A 230 -5.08 19.57 -13.17
CA GLN A 230 -6.21 20.30 -13.74
C GLN A 230 -7.51 19.91 -13.04
N ASP A 231 -8.42 20.88 -12.94
CA ASP A 231 -9.76 20.64 -12.43
C ASP A 231 -10.48 19.55 -13.25
N PRO A 232 -11.15 18.61 -12.58
CA PRO A 232 -11.88 17.54 -13.27
C PRO A 232 -13.08 18.11 -14.01
N PRO A 233 -13.22 17.84 -15.32
CA PRO A 233 -14.37 18.28 -16.11
C PRO A 233 -15.63 17.49 -15.72
N ASP A 234 -16.82 18.05 -16.00
CA ASP A 234 -18.08 17.34 -15.79
C ASP A 234 -18.28 16.17 -16.76
N GLN A 235 -17.74 16.31 -17.97
CA GLN A 235 -17.73 15.28 -19.00
C GLN A 235 -16.28 14.91 -19.35
N TRP A 236 -15.97 13.62 -19.33
CA TRP A 236 -14.61 13.14 -19.54
C TRP A 236 -14.60 11.83 -20.34
N TRP A 237 -14.13 11.88 -21.59
CA TRP A 237 -14.12 10.73 -22.50
C TRP A 237 -15.49 10.02 -22.66
N GLY A 238 -16.57 10.79 -22.60
CA GLY A 238 -17.94 10.29 -22.64
C GLY A 238 -18.50 9.88 -21.27
N ALA A 239 -17.67 9.77 -20.25
CA ALA A 239 -18.12 9.55 -18.88
C ALA A 239 -18.60 10.86 -18.24
N THR A 240 -19.53 10.74 -17.29
CA THR A 240 -20.12 11.85 -16.54
C THR A 240 -19.66 11.79 -15.09
N ARG A 241 -19.21 12.95 -14.58
CA ARG A 241 -18.84 13.09 -13.18
C ARG A 241 -20.06 12.96 -12.27
N ASN A 242 -19.95 12.11 -11.25
CA ASN A 242 -20.99 12.00 -10.23
C ASN A 242 -20.80 13.10 -9.18
N ALA A 243 -21.87 13.86 -8.93
CA ALA A 243 -21.88 14.89 -7.89
C ALA A 243 -22.20 14.33 -6.48
N VAL A 244 -22.53 13.04 -6.37
CA VAL A 244 -22.89 12.41 -5.08
C VAL A 244 -21.65 11.89 -4.40
N SER A 245 -21.46 12.25 -3.15
CA SER A 245 -20.45 11.65 -2.27
C SER A 245 -20.78 10.19 -1.99
N ASN A 246 -19.76 9.31 -2.00
CA ASN A 246 -19.82 7.91 -1.62
C ASN A 246 -20.56 6.97 -2.61
N ALA A 247 -19.99 6.86 -3.79
CA ALA A 247 -20.31 5.75 -4.69
C ALA A 247 -19.68 4.46 -4.12
N SER A 248 -20.50 3.48 -3.78
CA SER A 248 -20.04 2.16 -3.34
C SER A 248 -19.25 1.49 -4.47
N LEU A 249 -18.07 0.95 -4.15
CA LEU A 249 -17.47 -0.09 -4.96
C LEU A 249 -18.34 -1.35 -4.83
N VAL A 250 -18.79 -1.89 -5.94
CA VAL A 250 -19.47 -3.17 -6.13
C VAL A 250 -19.92 -3.85 -4.82
N GLY A 251 -21.02 -3.36 -4.21
CA GLY A 251 -21.63 -4.01 -3.05
C GLY A 251 -20.94 -3.77 -1.68
N GLY A 252 -19.88 -2.97 -1.62
CA GLY A 252 -19.23 -2.62 -0.36
C GLY A 252 -19.97 -1.51 0.41
N ASP A 253 -19.68 -1.37 1.71
CA ASP A 253 -20.20 -0.28 2.53
C ASP A 253 -19.57 1.07 2.13
N PRO A 254 -20.35 2.04 1.63
CA PRO A 254 -19.84 3.36 1.30
C PRO A 254 -19.17 4.09 2.48
N ALA A 255 -19.57 3.78 3.72
CA ALA A 255 -19.00 4.39 4.93
C ALA A 255 -17.53 3.99 5.15
N ALA A 256 -17.10 2.85 4.59
CA ALA A 256 -15.71 2.40 4.67
C ALA A 256 -14.78 3.13 3.69
N LEU A 257 -15.34 3.81 2.68
CA LEU A 257 -14.57 4.48 1.63
C LEU A 257 -14.11 5.87 2.06
N THR A 258 -12.95 6.28 1.54
CA THR A 258 -12.49 7.67 1.65
C THR A 258 -13.43 8.60 0.89
N GLU A 259 -13.51 9.87 1.33
CA GLU A 259 -14.48 10.82 0.80
C GLU A 259 -14.30 11.06 -0.69
N GLN A 260 -15.43 11.04 -1.40
CA GLN A 260 -15.60 11.30 -2.83
C GLN A 260 -16.41 12.59 -3.02
N GLY A 261 -16.83 12.87 -4.27
CA GLY A 261 -17.68 14.04 -4.57
C GLY A 261 -16.91 15.33 -4.78
N GLY A 262 -15.61 15.25 -4.91
CA GLY A 262 -14.76 16.36 -5.35
C GLY A 262 -14.40 17.39 -4.27
N SER A 263 -14.69 17.12 -2.98
CA SER A 263 -14.24 17.98 -1.87
C SER A 263 -12.74 17.78 -1.63
N PRO A 264 -11.92 18.84 -1.66
CA PRO A 264 -10.52 18.75 -1.25
C PRO A 264 -10.38 18.32 0.21
N GLY A 265 -9.35 17.55 0.49
CA GLY A 265 -8.99 17.15 1.84
C GLY A 265 -7.58 16.58 1.90
N PRO A 266 -7.07 16.26 3.12
CA PRO A 266 -5.73 15.77 3.30
C PRO A 266 -5.44 14.50 2.49
N TRP A 267 -4.24 14.39 1.97
CA TRP A 267 -3.79 13.26 1.13
C TRP A 267 -4.10 11.89 1.74
N LEU A 268 -3.92 11.72 3.04
CA LEU A 268 -4.16 10.45 3.75
C LEU A 268 -5.64 10.04 3.80
N GLU A 269 -6.57 11.00 3.64
CA GLU A 269 -8.02 10.76 3.63
C GLU A 269 -8.59 10.67 2.20
N ARG A 270 -7.74 10.74 1.19
CA ARG A 270 -8.15 10.72 -0.24
C ARG A 270 -7.41 9.69 -1.07
N LEU A 271 -6.09 9.47 -0.82
CA LEU A 271 -5.30 8.51 -1.60
C LEU A 271 -5.70 7.05 -1.34
N PRO A 272 -5.86 6.57 -0.10
CA PRO A 272 -6.38 5.22 0.13
C PRO A 272 -7.81 5.09 -0.41
N HIS A 273 -8.23 3.87 -0.72
CA HIS A 273 -9.64 3.62 -1.04
C HIS A 273 -10.47 3.54 0.25
N PHE A 274 -9.90 3.01 1.31
CA PHE A 274 -10.58 2.76 2.57
C PHE A 274 -10.09 3.68 3.69
N ARG A 275 -11.00 4.00 4.59
CA ARG A 275 -10.70 4.82 5.78
C ARG A 275 -9.93 4.00 6.81
N LEU A 276 -9.08 4.67 7.59
CA LEU A 276 -8.33 4.03 8.66
C LEU A 276 -9.24 3.51 9.79
N GLU A 277 -10.33 4.21 10.07
CA GLU A 277 -11.25 3.89 11.16
C GLU A 277 -12.17 2.70 10.85
N ASN A 278 -12.23 2.26 9.59
CA ASN A 278 -13.14 1.21 9.14
C ASN A 278 -12.37 0.04 8.52
N THR A 279 -12.66 -1.16 8.97
CA THR A 279 -12.21 -2.37 8.29
C THR A 279 -13.12 -2.62 7.08
N PRO A 280 -12.61 -2.57 5.84
CA PRO A 280 -13.44 -2.54 4.64
C PRO A 280 -14.16 -3.87 4.34
N SER A 281 -13.62 -4.99 4.79
CA SER A 281 -14.22 -6.32 4.63
C SER A 281 -13.84 -7.24 5.78
N ASN A 282 -14.51 -8.39 5.84
CA ASN A 282 -14.23 -9.43 6.83
C ASN A 282 -13.22 -10.49 6.33
N GLY A 283 -12.57 -10.23 5.18
CA GLY A 283 -11.61 -11.16 4.60
C GLY A 283 -12.21 -12.27 3.73
N ASP A 284 -13.41 -12.04 3.17
CA ASP A 284 -14.08 -13.04 2.29
C ASP A 284 -13.62 -12.95 0.82
N GLU A 285 -12.56 -12.21 0.53
CA GLU A 285 -12.07 -11.94 -0.81
C GLU A 285 -10.68 -12.51 -1.05
N ILE A 286 -10.42 -12.91 -2.30
CA ILE A 286 -9.11 -13.27 -2.80
C ILE A 286 -8.70 -12.25 -3.85
N GLN A 287 -7.48 -11.76 -3.74
CA GLN A 287 -6.91 -10.81 -4.71
C GLN A 287 -5.72 -11.44 -5.43
N THR A 288 -5.66 -11.24 -6.74
CA THR A 288 -4.49 -11.49 -7.58
C THR A 288 -4.20 -10.26 -8.42
N GLU A 289 -2.93 -10.03 -8.74
CA GLU A 289 -2.47 -8.92 -9.56
C GLU A 289 -1.66 -9.42 -10.74
N TYR A 290 -1.86 -8.79 -11.89
CA TYR A 290 -1.11 -9.05 -13.11
C TYR A 290 -0.53 -7.73 -13.62
N PHE A 291 0.76 -7.73 -13.89
CA PHE A 291 1.48 -6.57 -14.39
C PHE A 291 1.84 -6.78 -15.85
N VAL A 292 1.55 -5.80 -16.67
CA VAL A 292 1.98 -5.74 -18.06
C VAL A 292 2.64 -4.40 -18.32
N ASP A 293 3.57 -4.36 -19.29
CA ASP A 293 4.10 -3.09 -19.76
C ASP A 293 2.94 -2.18 -20.20
N ARG A 294 2.97 -0.92 -19.80
CA ARG A 294 1.91 0.05 -20.05
C ARG A 294 1.58 0.19 -21.55
N ALA A 295 2.59 0.05 -22.43
CA ALA A 295 2.38 0.08 -23.86
C ALA A 295 1.49 -1.07 -24.36
N HIS A 296 1.39 -2.16 -23.61
CA HIS A 296 0.56 -3.32 -23.92
C HIS A 296 -0.78 -3.31 -23.16
N GLY A 297 -1.04 -2.30 -22.33
CA GLY A 297 -2.25 -2.18 -21.52
C GLY A 297 -3.55 -2.35 -22.31
N PRO A 298 -3.78 -1.61 -23.42
CA PRO A 298 -5.01 -1.76 -24.22
C PRO A 298 -5.21 -3.18 -24.74
N HIS A 299 -4.11 -3.84 -25.19
CA HIS A 299 -4.18 -5.20 -25.71
C HIS A 299 -4.49 -6.22 -24.60
N ALA A 300 -3.85 -6.07 -23.45
CA ALA A 300 -4.08 -6.94 -22.29
C ALA A 300 -5.52 -6.83 -21.79
N LEU A 301 -6.04 -5.61 -21.66
CA LEU A 301 -7.42 -5.38 -21.24
C LEU A 301 -8.43 -5.95 -22.25
N ALA A 302 -8.17 -5.79 -23.56
CA ALA A 302 -9.01 -6.36 -24.60
C ALA A 302 -9.00 -7.91 -24.61
N ALA A 303 -7.89 -8.52 -24.19
CA ALA A 303 -7.78 -9.98 -24.11
C ALA A 303 -8.48 -10.57 -22.87
N LEU A 304 -8.64 -9.78 -21.80
CA LEU A 304 -9.35 -10.18 -20.59
C LEU A 304 -10.88 -10.05 -20.74
N ARG A 305 -11.33 -9.14 -21.59
CA ARG A 305 -12.75 -8.92 -21.92
C ARG A 305 -13.29 -9.94 -22.91
#